data_92789fdd3454ec8ef41c7bc02242ed27
#
_entry.id   92789fdd3454ec8ef41c7bc02242ed27
#
_cell.length_a   1.000
_cell.length_b   1.000
_cell.length_c   1.000
_cell.angle_alpha   90.00
_cell.angle_beta   90.00
_cell.angle_gamma   90.00
#
_symmetry.space_group_name_H-M   'P 1'
#
loop_
_entity.id
_entity.type
_entity.pdbx_description
1 polymer ?
#
loop_
_entity_poly.entity_id
_entity_poly.type
_entity_poly.pdbx_seq_one_letter_code
_entity_poly.pdbx_strand_id
1 'polypeptide(L)'
;MYVQRNREYRGKHAMERLAPVDFSNMDRNYYDIAEEAIRWFRRVRKEGRGWQVFPEPSVPELWPNAKNSQSYPWDHAKAEIVERYKDITRLWQVGFKERQLAHEQSIYTWDDATLTPEIMGITGEKKALTLKKIIEVNRESNTDFVLPPIIDNNRGGWQQKSALEFFVDFETVNTIDDDFSTFPQPGGEELIFMVGCGYESPDGDWDFKVFTADELSVSEETRIIEEWFQHMREVSDRVLNERSALPKIFHWSYAELNFMKSAQRNREEAAGGATLPEWPELPWFDFLKVMRAEPVVVKGAFGFGLKAIAKNLYKHGLIDTSWEDGPVDGLGAMVGAWYCNRQVAETGQSMRDMDYMQEIEAYNEVDCKVMWELVNYLRENHT
;
A
#
# COMPACT_ATOMS: atom_id res chain seq x y z
N MET A 1 5.39 16.87 18.08
CA MET A 1 4.19 17.72 18.05
C MET A 1 3.01 16.80 17.72
N TYR A 2 2.03 16.67 18.58
CA TYR A 2 0.89 15.77 18.39
C TYR A 2 -0.28 16.60 17.85
N VAL A 3 -0.65 16.42 16.59
CA VAL A 3 -1.85 17.04 16.02
C VAL A 3 -2.97 16.00 16.13
N GLN A 4 -3.96 16.24 16.98
CA GLN A 4 -5.17 15.41 17.02
C GLN A 4 -5.95 15.60 15.72
N ARG A 5 -6.12 14.53 14.95
CA ARG A 5 -6.72 14.51 13.60
C ARG A 5 -8.15 15.05 13.48
N ASN A 6 -8.87 15.37 14.54
CA ASN A 6 -10.30 15.71 14.48
C ASN A 6 -10.64 17.01 15.20
N ARG A 7 -9.73 17.97 15.36
CA ARG A 7 -10.06 19.29 15.89
C ARG A 7 -9.88 20.35 14.81
N GLU A 8 -10.95 21.11 14.60
CA GLU A 8 -10.91 22.33 13.82
C GLU A 8 -10.12 23.40 14.58
N TYR A 9 -8.99 23.83 14.08
CA TYR A 9 -8.17 24.85 14.69
C TYR A 9 -8.52 26.22 14.07
N ARG A 10 -8.96 27.16 14.89
CA ARG A 10 -9.29 28.53 14.49
C ARG A 10 -8.27 29.52 15.05
N GLY A 11 -7.09 29.56 14.51
CA GLY A 11 -6.06 30.53 14.91
C GLY A 11 -5.47 31.24 13.70
N LYS A 12 -4.86 32.38 13.91
CA LYS A 12 -4.22 33.19 12.85
C LYS A 12 -2.72 32.89 12.70
N HIS A 13 -2.09 32.27 13.70
CA HIS A 13 -0.66 31.99 13.74
C HIS A 13 -0.38 30.52 14.04
N ALA A 14 0.70 29.99 13.47
CA ALA A 14 1.10 28.59 13.69
C ALA A 14 1.26 28.25 15.20
N MET A 15 1.75 29.19 16.00
CA MET A 15 1.91 29.00 17.45
C MET A 15 0.58 28.84 18.20
N GLU A 16 -0.51 29.40 17.72
CA GLU A 16 -1.85 29.23 18.30
C GLU A 16 -2.44 27.85 18.08
N ARG A 17 -1.78 27.03 17.27
CA ARG A 17 -2.19 25.68 16.86
C ARG A 17 -1.34 24.59 17.46
N LEU A 18 -0.33 24.97 18.25
CA LEU A 18 0.43 24.02 19.01
C LEU A 18 -0.45 23.48 20.14
N ALA A 19 -0.69 22.17 20.15
CA ALA A 19 -1.33 21.53 21.29
C ALA A 19 -0.36 21.56 22.48
N PRO A 20 -0.83 21.92 23.69
CA PRO A 20 0.00 21.77 24.88
C PRO A 20 0.32 20.30 25.11
N VAL A 21 1.57 20.02 25.48
CA VAL A 21 1.99 18.70 25.95
C VAL A 21 1.54 18.59 27.41
N ASP A 22 0.61 17.69 27.70
CA ASP A 22 0.11 17.46 29.06
C ASP A 22 0.81 16.26 29.69
N PHE A 23 1.92 16.55 30.38
CA PHE A 23 2.69 15.53 31.11
C PHE A 23 1.97 14.91 32.30
N SER A 24 0.85 15.49 32.74
CA SER A 24 0.04 14.96 33.84
C SER A 24 -0.99 13.92 33.40
N ASN A 25 -1.21 13.78 32.09
CA ASN A 25 -2.20 12.90 31.50
C ASN A 25 -1.56 11.96 30.48
N MET A 26 -2.06 11.95 29.24
CA MET A 26 -1.61 11.02 28.20
C MET A 26 -0.19 11.29 27.71
N ASP A 27 0.28 12.54 27.83
CA ASP A 27 1.59 12.97 27.34
C ASP A 27 2.73 12.81 28.38
N ARG A 28 2.42 12.29 29.56
CA ARG A 28 3.38 12.17 30.68
C ARG A 28 4.67 11.42 30.36
N ASN A 29 4.62 10.48 29.44
CA ASN A 29 5.78 9.66 29.07
C ASN A 29 6.74 10.35 28.12
N TYR A 30 6.40 11.48 27.49
CA TYR A 30 7.27 12.12 26.50
C TYR A 30 8.57 12.65 27.11
N TYR A 31 8.56 13.12 28.34
CA TYR A 31 9.77 13.53 29.01
C TYR A 31 10.74 12.37 29.20
N ASP A 32 10.27 11.24 29.71
CA ASP A 32 11.07 10.04 29.93
C ASP A 32 11.59 9.49 28.60
N ILE A 33 10.76 9.44 27.56
CA ILE A 33 11.15 9.02 26.21
C ILE A 33 12.25 9.94 25.65
N ALA A 34 12.14 11.25 25.84
CA ALA A 34 13.14 12.20 25.38
C ALA A 34 14.48 12.01 26.12
N GLU A 35 14.44 11.81 27.45
CA GLU A 35 15.66 11.51 28.22
C GLU A 35 16.30 10.19 27.79
N GLU A 36 15.52 9.14 27.58
CA GLU A 36 16.02 7.86 27.10
C GLU A 36 16.64 7.99 25.69
N ALA A 37 16.00 8.72 24.79
CA ALA A 37 16.54 8.98 23.48
C ALA A 37 17.89 9.73 23.53
N ILE A 38 18.02 10.73 24.42
CA ILE A 38 19.29 11.46 24.64
C ILE A 38 20.37 10.53 25.22
N ARG A 39 20.03 9.70 26.20
CA ARG A 39 20.95 8.72 26.79
C ARG A 39 21.41 7.71 25.74
N TRP A 40 20.48 7.20 24.94
CA TRP A 40 20.76 6.29 23.83
C TRP A 40 21.71 6.93 22.81
N PHE A 41 21.40 8.13 22.34
CA PHE A 41 22.26 8.84 21.37
C PHE A 41 23.69 9.05 21.90
N ARG A 42 23.84 9.42 23.17
CA ARG A 42 25.16 9.55 23.81
C ARG A 42 25.90 8.22 23.91
N ARG A 43 25.18 7.13 24.20
CA ARG A 43 25.74 5.78 24.23
C ARG A 43 26.22 5.33 22.85
N VAL A 44 25.41 5.55 21.81
CA VAL A 44 25.78 5.25 20.41
C VAL A 44 27.07 5.96 20.03
N ARG A 45 27.17 7.25 20.34
CA ARG A 45 28.41 8.02 20.03
C ARG A 45 29.64 7.52 20.75
N LYS A 46 29.52 7.03 21.96
CA LYS A 46 30.64 6.56 22.79
C LYS A 46 31.03 5.13 22.44
N GLU A 47 30.07 4.25 22.24
CA GLU A 47 30.28 2.81 22.22
C GLU A 47 30.01 2.18 20.85
N GLY A 48 29.18 2.82 20.00
CA GLY A 48 28.64 2.25 18.77
C GLY A 48 29.66 1.77 17.75
N ARG A 49 30.89 2.31 17.77
CA ARG A 49 31.96 1.81 16.88
C ARG A 49 32.41 0.39 17.20
N GLY A 50 32.20 -0.06 18.46
CA GLY A 50 32.51 -1.40 18.90
C GLY A 50 31.36 -2.38 18.77
N TRP A 51 30.19 -1.90 18.37
CA TRP A 51 29.01 -2.75 18.23
C TRP A 51 29.03 -3.51 16.91
N GLN A 52 28.49 -4.70 16.96
CA GLN A 52 28.34 -5.57 15.80
C GLN A 52 26.92 -6.13 15.74
N VAL A 53 26.44 -6.36 14.54
CA VAL A 53 25.15 -7.02 14.29
C VAL A 53 25.34 -8.53 14.27
N PHE A 54 26.41 -9.03 13.64
CA PHE A 54 26.71 -10.44 13.47
C PHE A 54 27.93 -10.86 14.31
N PRO A 55 28.01 -12.14 14.82
CA PRO A 55 27.01 -13.22 14.68
C PRO A 55 25.75 -13.02 15.53
N GLU A 56 25.82 -12.17 16.55
CA GLU A 56 24.69 -11.76 17.40
C GLU A 56 24.77 -10.26 17.66
N PRO A 57 23.63 -9.56 17.73
CA PRO A 57 23.62 -8.14 18.06
C PRO A 57 24.24 -7.87 19.42
N SER A 58 25.27 -7.01 19.46
CA SER A 58 25.97 -6.64 20.69
C SER A 58 25.08 -5.96 21.74
N VAL A 59 24.00 -5.36 21.30
CA VAL A 59 22.98 -4.69 22.13
C VAL A 59 21.61 -4.96 21.56
N PRO A 60 20.54 -5.03 22.39
CA PRO A 60 19.19 -5.38 21.94
C PRO A 60 18.63 -4.47 20.84
N GLU A 61 19.03 -3.21 20.83
CA GLU A 61 18.56 -2.21 19.87
C GLU A 61 19.10 -2.42 18.45
N LEU A 62 20.12 -3.26 18.28
CA LEU A 62 20.61 -3.65 16.96
C LEU A 62 19.80 -4.75 16.28
N TRP A 63 18.86 -5.36 16.98
CA TRP A 63 17.90 -6.23 16.30
C TRP A 63 17.08 -5.41 15.30
N PRO A 64 16.96 -5.88 14.04
CA PRO A 64 16.27 -5.12 13.02
C PRO A 64 14.78 -4.99 13.34
N ASN A 65 14.13 -3.93 12.85
CA ASN A 65 12.69 -3.79 12.86
C ASN A 65 12.17 -3.70 11.42
N ALA A 66 11.66 -4.81 10.89
CA ALA A 66 11.12 -4.88 9.54
C ALA A 66 9.88 -3.98 9.32
N LYS A 67 9.23 -3.52 10.39
CA LYS A 67 8.05 -2.64 10.30
C LYS A 67 8.39 -1.15 10.24
N ASN A 68 9.65 -0.79 10.49
CA ASN A 68 10.08 0.58 10.34
C ASN A 68 10.40 0.88 8.87
N SER A 69 9.64 1.74 8.23
CA SER A 69 9.87 2.20 6.86
C SER A 69 10.81 3.41 6.77
N GLN A 70 11.15 4.05 7.91
CA GLN A 70 11.99 5.23 7.97
C GLN A 70 13.47 4.85 8.19
N SER A 71 14.07 4.13 7.24
CA SER A 71 15.43 3.59 7.37
C SER A 71 16.40 4.04 6.27
N TYR A 72 15.95 4.90 5.35
CA TYR A 72 16.81 5.39 4.26
C TYR A 72 18.10 6.02 4.82
N PRO A 73 19.27 5.76 4.24
CA PRO A 73 19.54 4.90 3.06
C PRO A 73 19.84 3.42 3.40
N TRP A 74 19.47 2.93 4.57
CA TRP A 74 19.86 1.64 5.12
C TRP A 74 18.83 0.54 4.93
N ASP A 75 17.78 0.79 4.13
CA ASP A 75 16.67 -0.15 3.95
C ASP A 75 17.11 -1.50 3.42
N HIS A 76 18.01 -1.52 2.43
CA HIS A 76 18.56 -2.75 1.88
C HIS A 76 19.35 -3.55 2.94
N ALA A 77 20.28 -2.89 3.65
CA ALA A 77 21.06 -3.55 4.69
C ALA A 77 20.16 -4.09 5.82
N LYS A 78 19.12 -3.33 6.19
CA LYS A 78 18.13 -3.81 7.16
C LYS A 78 17.38 -5.04 6.66
N ALA A 79 16.94 -5.05 5.39
CA ALA A 79 16.25 -6.18 4.78
C ALA A 79 17.11 -7.45 4.78
N GLU A 80 18.41 -7.34 4.45
CA GLU A 80 19.37 -8.45 4.54
C GLU A 80 19.50 -9.00 5.97
N ILE A 81 19.58 -8.09 6.96
CA ILE A 81 19.69 -8.49 8.38
C ILE A 81 18.39 -9.20 8.81
N VAL A 82 17.22 -8.66 8.47
CA VAL A 82 15.90 -9.27 8.75
C VAL A 82 15.81 -10.67 8.16
N GLU A 83 16.24 -10.84 6.91
CA GLU A 83 16.23 -12.14 6.23
C GLU A 83 17.17 -13.13 6.91
N ARG A 84 18.40 -12.72 7.16
CA ARG A 84 19.43 -13.58 7.75
C ARG A 84 19.11 -14.05 9.17
N TYR A 85 18.46 -13.21 9.98
CA TYR A 85 18.00 -13.58 11.31
C TYR A 85 16.66 -14.28 11.30
N LYS A 86 15.97 -14.32 10.18
CA LYS A 86 14.55 -14.72 10.12
C LYS A 86 13.74 -13.97 11.20
N ASP A 87 13.97 -12.63 11.26
CA ASP A 87 13.48 -11.80 12.36
C ASP A 87 11.96 -11.84 12.48
N ILE A 88 11.47 -11.95 13.71
CA ILE A 88 10.05 -12.10 14.03
C ILE A 88 9.23 -10.89 13.56
N THR A 89 9.82 -9.68 13.50
CA THR A 89 9.13 -8.49 13.01
C THR A 89 8.80 -8.53 11.52
N ARG A 90 9.31 -9.52 10.77
CA ARG A 90 8.90 -9.77 9.39
C ARG A 90 7.42 -10.18 9.29
N LEU A 91 6.90 -10.87 10.31
CA LEU A 91 5.52 -11.33 10.35
C LEU A 91 4.51 -10.17 10.29
N TRP A 92 3.36 -10.40 9.65
CA TRP A 92 2.31 -9.40 9.51
C TRP A 92 1.85 -8.81 10.84
N GLN A 93 1.87 -7.47 10.94
CA GLN A 93 1.49 -6.71 12.15
C GLN A 93 2.21 -7.14 13.44
N VAL A 94 3.42 -7.66 13.33
CA VAL A 94 4.29 -7.97 14.47
C VAL A 94 5.40 -6.93 14.53
N GLY A 95 5.51 -6.26 15.66
CA GLY A 95 6.52 -5.24 15.91
C GLY A 95 7.57 -5.68 16.92
N PHE A 96 8.38 -4.72 17.39
CA PHE A 96 9.45 -5.01 18.34
C PHE A 96 8.94 -5.46 19.71
N LYS A 97 7.74 -5.05 20.12
CA LYS A 97 7.14 -5.46 21.41
C LYS A 97 6.78 -6.93 21.40
N GLU A 98 6.11 -7.37 20.35
CA GLU A 98 5.75 -8.78 20.16
C GLU A 98 7.01 -9.66 20.04
N ARG A 99 8.05 -9.18 19.32
CA ARG A 99 9.34 -9.86 19.25
C ARG A 99 9.98 -9.99 20.63
N GLN A 100 9.96 -8.93 21.44
CA GLN A 100 10.54 -8.97 22.79
C GLN A 100 9.92 -10.07 23.65
N LEU A 101 8.59 -10.23 23.60
CA LEU A 101 7.91 -11.32 24.32
C LEU A 101 8.38 -12.72 23.89
N ALA A 102 8.65 -12.90 22.61
CA ALA A 102 9.22 -14.15 22.10
C ALA A 102 10.68 -14.34 22.56
N HIS A 103 11.51 -13.29 22.50
CA HIS A 103 12.90 -13.34 22.98
C HIS A 103 13.00 -13.66 24.47
N GLU A 104 12.08 -13.18 25.31
CA GLU A 104 11.99 -13.51 26.75
C GLU A 104 11.76 -15.02 26.98
N GLN A 105 11.23 -15.71 25.98
CA GLN A 105 11.08 -17.17 25.97
C GLN A 105 12.16 -17.90 25.17
N SER A 106 13.26 -17.18 24.84
CA SER A 106 14.38 -17.71 24.06
C SER A 106 14.01 -18.12 22.62
N ILE A 107 12.98 -17.51 22.04
CA ILE A 107 12.54 -17.73 20.66
C ILE A 107 12.97 -16.50 19.85
N TYR A 108 13.88 -16.68 18.90
CA TYR A 108 14.54 -15.58 18.18
C TYR A 108 14.14 -15.46 16.70
N THR A 109 13.57 -16.51 16.11
CA THR A 109 13.26 -16.54 14.69
C THR A 109 11.77 -16.83 14.43
N TRP A 110 11.24 -16.30 13.32
CA TRP A 110 9.85 -16.52 12.97
C TRP A 110 9.52 -17.97 12.59
N ASP A 111 10.51 -18.78 12.20
CA ASP A 111 10.34 -20.18 11.82
C ASP A 111 10.57 -21.18 12.96
N ASP A 112 10.88 -20.68 14.16
CA ASP A 112 10.98 -21.53 15.36
C ASP A 112 9.70 -22.34 15.54
N ALA A 113 9.85 -23.65 15.74
CA ALA A 113 8.72 -24.59 15.82
C ALA A 113 7.77 -24.28 16.99
N THR A 114 8.27 -23.63 18.03
CA THR A 114 7.52 -23.28 19.24
C THR A 114 6.85 -21.90 19.16
N LEU A 115 7.23 -21.08 18.17
CA LEU A 115 6.62 -19.76 18.03
C LEU A 115 5.14 -19.84 17.70
N THR A 116 4.33 -19.20 18.53
CA THR A 116 2.87 -19.04 18.32
C THR A 116 2.45 -17.59 18.50
N PRO A 117 1.27 -17.20 18.00
CA PRO A 117 0.74 -15.84 18.23
C PRO A 117 0.61 -15.48 19.71
N GLU A 118 0.24 -16.43 20.55
CA GLU A 118 0.04 -16.25 22.00
C GLU A 118 1.37 -15.90 22.69
N ILE A 119 2.48 -16.50 22.30
CA ILE A 119 3.83 -16.18 22.79
C ILE A 119 4.18 -14.72 22.47
N MET A 120 3.74 -14.23 21.34
CA MET A 120 3.89 -12.83 20.94
C MET A 120 2.86 -11.89 21.59
N GLY A 121 2.04 -12.36 22.52
CA GLY A 121 0.99 -11.58 23.17
C GLY A 121 -0.22 -11.26 22.28
N ILE A 122 -0.37 -11.99 21.17
CA ILE A 122 -1.45 -11.76 20.20
C ILE A 122 -2.60 -12.73 20.49
N THR A 123 -3.66 -12.19 21.09
CA THR A 123 -4.83 -12.96 21.56
C THR A 123 -6.08 -12.74 20.71
N GLY A 124 -6.09 -11.74 19.82
CA GLY A 124 -7.23 -11.48 18.93
C GLY A 124 -7.41 -12.61 17.91
N GLU A 125 -8.53 -13.31 17.97
CA GLU A 125 -8.81 -14.54 17.20
C GLU A 125 -8.44 -14.43 15.70
N LYS A 126 -8.94 -13.39 15.02
CA LYS A 126 -8.67 -13.20 13.58
C LYS A 126 -7.19 -12.96 13.28
N LYS A 127 -6.53 -12.14 14.10
CA LYS A 127 -5.10 -11.83 13.91
C LYS A 127 -4.25 -13.07 14.22
N ALA A 128 -4.56 -13.81 15.28
CA ALA A 128 -3.86 -15.03 15.66
C ALA A 128 -3.99 -16.10 14.57
N LEU A 129 -5.21 -16.34 14.05
CA LEU A 129 -5.44 -17.28 12.95
C LEU A 129 -4.64 -16.91 11.69
N THR A 130 -4.66 -15.63 11.31
CA THR A 130 -3.90 -15.13 10.17
C THR A 130 -2.41 -15.37 10.33
N LEU A 131 -1.85 -14.99 11.48
CA LEU A 131 -0.42 -15.20 11.76
C LEU A 131 -0.04 -16.68 11.78
N LYS A 132 -0.89 -17.53 12.36
CA LYS A 132 -0.66 -18.96 12.35
C LYS A 132 -0.56 -19.51 10.92
N LYS A 133 -1.46 -19.12 10.02
CA LYS A 133 -1.41 -19.51 8.61
C LYS A 133 -0.16 -18.96 7.90
N ILE A 134 0.23 -17.69 8.16
CA ILE A 134 1.45 -17.10 7.58
C ILE A 134 2.70 -17.85 8.04
N ILE A 135 2.80 -18.21 9.32
CA ILE A 135 3.92 -18.97 9.85
C ILE A 135 3.92 -20.37 9.23
N GLU A 136 2.76 -21.03 9.15
CA GLU A 136 2.60 -22.37 8.61
C GLU A 136 3.04 -22.47 7.15
N VAL A 137 2.51 -21.61 6.28
CA VAL A 137 2.85 -21.66 4.83
C VAL A 137 4.32 -21.36 4.57
N ASN A 138 4.96 -20.53 5.42
CA ASN A 138 6.35 -20.13 5.23
C ASN A 138 7.37 -21.09 5.82
N ARG A 139 6.98 -22.04 6.66
CA ARG A 139 7.90 -23.05 7.18
C ARG A 139 8.39 -23.96 6.05
N GLU A 140 9.67 -24.35 6.12
CA GLU A 140 10.31 -25.20 5.10
C GLU A 140 9.62 -26.55 4.92
N SER A 141 9.03 -27.08 6.00
CA SER A 141 8.30 -28.34 5.99
C SER A 141 6.98 -28.31 5.18
N ASN A 142 6.45 -27.13 4.89
CA ASN A 142 5.22 -27.01 4.11
C ASN A 142 5.54 -27.02 2.61
N THR A 143 4.85 -27.89 1.85
CA THR A 143 4.98 -28.00 0.39
C THR A 143 3.96 -27.17 -0.37
N ASP A 144 2.90 -26.70 0.30
CA ASP A 144 1.89 -25.87 -0.33
C ASP A 144 2.42 -24.45 -0.53
N PHE A 145 2.10 -23.85 -1.67
CA PHE A 145 2.47 -22.47 -1.97
C PHE A 145 1.40 -21.48 -1.54
N VAL A 146 0.14 -21.90 -1.46
CA VAL A 146 -1.01 -21.09 -1.06
C VAL A 146 -1.88 -21.86 -0.09
N LEU A 147 -2.33 -21.20 0.98
CA LEU A 147 -3.30 -21.72 1.94
C LEU A 147 -4.45 -20.74 2.10
N PRO A 148 -5.71 -21.22 2.31
CA PRO A 148 -6.11 -22.63 2.35
C PRO A 148 -6.15 -23.25 0.95
N PRO A 149 -6.16 -24.60 0.83
CA PRO A 149 -6.32 -25.28 -0.45
C PRO A 149 -7.66 -24.96 -1.14
N ILE A 150 -8.71 -24.77 -0.35
CA ILE A 150 -10.03 -24.33 -0.81
C ILE A 150 -10.45 -23.11 0.01
N ILE A 151 -10.93 -22.08 -0.67
CA ILE A 151 -11.44 -20.83 -0.09
C ILE A 151 -12.96 -20.93 -0.07
N ASP A 152 -13.54 -21.02 1.12
CA ASP A 152 -14.99 -21.11 1.29
C ASP A 152 -15.69 -19.74 1.14
N ASN A 153 -14.95 -18.66 1.40
CA ASN A 153 -15.50 -17.31 1.37
C ASN A 153 -15.75 -16.79 -0.05
N ASN A 154 -17.00 -16.88 -0.49
CA ASN A 154 -17.46 -16.32 -1.76
C ASN A 154 -18.10 -14.94 -1.62
N ARG A 155 -17.47 -14.04 -0.85
CA ARG A 155 -17.98 -12.67 -0.67
C ARG A 155 -18.15 -11.94 -2.00
N GLY A 156 -19.36 -11.42 -2.25
CA GLY A 156 -19.66 -10.68 -3.47
C GLY A 156 -19.60 -11.53 -4.75
N GLY A 157 -19.58 -12.87 -4.64
CA GLY A 157 -19.60 -13.78 -5.78
C GLY A 157 -18.30 -13.74 -6.61
N TRP A 158 -17.16 -13.47 -5.98
CA TRP A 158 -15.88 -13.34 -6.69
C TRP A 158 -15.38 -14.64 -7.31
N GLN A 159 -15.76 -15.78 -6.75
CA GLN A 159 -15.37 -17.09 -7.26
C GLN A 159 -15.91 -17.38 -8.66
N GLN A 160 -17.03 -16.74 -9.02
CA GLN A 160 -17.59 -16.84 -10.36
C GLN A 160 -17.12 -15.68 -11.21
N LYS A 161 -16.41 -15.99 -12.31
CA LYS A 161 -15.98 -14.99 -13.28
C LYS A 161 -17.18 -14.40 -13.99
N SER A 162 -17.28 -13.07 -14.00
CA SER A 162 -18.28 -12.34 -14.77
C SER A 162 -17.84 -12.21 -16.23
N ALA A 163 -18.77 -11.94 -17.14
CA ALA A 163 -18.46 -11.75 -18.56
C ALA A 163 -17.52 -10.55 -18.80
N LEU A 164 -17.53 -9.58 -17.89
CA LEU A 164 -16.60 -8.46 -17.89
C LEU A 164 -16.29 -8.05 -16.44
N GLU A 165 -15.02 -7.80 -16.15
CA GLU A 165 -14.51 -7.31 -14.86
C GLU A 165 -13.38 -6.34 -15.16
N PHE A 166 -13.32 -5.23 -14.43
CA PHE A 166 -12.22 -4.28 -14.52
C PHE A 166 -11.27 -4.43 -13.35
N PHE A 167 -9.97 -4.21 -13.61
CA PHE A 167 -8.87 -4.22 -12.64
C PHE A 167 -8.21 -2.86 -12.69
N VAL A 168 -8.25 -2.13 -11.59
CA VAL A 168 -7.93 -0.70 -11.58
C VAL A 168 -6.93 -0.38 -10.48
N ASP A 169 -5.97 0.47 -10.81
CA ASP A 169 -5.01 1.05 -9.90
C ASP A 169 -4.76 2.52 -10.21
N PHE A 170 -4.47 3.33 -9.18
CA PHE A 170 -4.27 4.77 -9.29
C PHE A 170 -2.89 5.17 -8.84
N GLU A 171 -2.26 6.08 -9.61
CA GLU A 171 -1.10 6.81 -9.14
C GLU A 171 -1.48 8.23 -8.72
N THR A 172 -0.97 8.62 -7.55
CA THR A 172 -1.33 9.90 -6.93
C THR A 172 -0.11 10.70 -6.54
N VAL A 173 -0.29 11.99 -6.50
CA VAL A 173 0.67 12.91 -5.88
C VAL A 173 0.06 13.54 -4.65
N ASN A 174 0.92 13.85 -3.69
CA ASN A 174 0.59 14.68 -2.54
C ASN A 174 1.71 15.71 -2.36
N THR A 175 1.44 16.85 -1.77
CA THR A 175 2.51 17.82 -1.50
C THR A 175 3.54 17.23 -0.55
N ILE A 176 4.81 17.36 -0.95
CA ILE A 176 5.95 16.90 -0.14
C ILE A 176 6.25 17.91 0.98
N ASP A 177 5.97 19.20 0.72
CA ASP A 177 6.24 20.30 1.64
C ASP A 177 4.94 20.93 2.15
N ASP A 178 4.84 21.08 3.47
CA ASP A 178 3.79 21.89 4.09
C ASP A 178 4.11 23.39 3.88
N ASP A 179 3.26 24.09 3.17
CA ASP A 179 3.31 25.54 3.15
C ASP A 179 2.71 26.10 4.44
N PHE A 180 3.58 26.38 5.39
CA PHE A 180 3.18 26.95 6.68
C PHE A 180 2.54 28.36 6.57
N SER A 181 2.66 29.03 5.41
CA SER A 181 1.99 30.32 5.16
C SER A 181 0.49 30.15 4.96
N THR A 182 0.06 28.99 4.47
CA THR A 182 -1.35 28.66 4.24
C THR A 182 -1.99 27.94 5.43
N PHE A 183 -1.22 27.64 6.48
CA PHE A 183 -1.72 26.98 7.67
C PHE A 183 -2.87 27.77 8.29
N PRO A 184 -4.06 27.19 8.55
CA PRO A 184 -4.36 25.82 8.92
C PRO A 184 -4.81 24.87 7.82
N GLN A 185 -4.84 25.28 6.63
CA GLN A 185 -5.22 24.37 5.58
C GLN A 185 -4.13 23.30 5.48
N PRO A 186 -4.48 22.02 5.40
CA PRO A 186 -3.50 20.99 5.09
C PRO A 186 -2.76 21.40 3.83
N GLY A 187 -1.43 21.31 3.83
CA GLY A 187 -0.67 21.49 2.61
C GLY A 187 -1.09 20.44 1.59
N GLY A 188 -1.23 20.88 0.35
CA GLY A 188 -1.41 20.11 -0.85
C GLY A 188 -2.68 19.28 -0.98
N GLU A 189 -3.27 19.46 -2.10
CA GLU A 189 -4.33 18.60 -2.58
C GLU A 189 -3.70 17.28 -3.04
N GLU A 190 -4.27 16.17 -2.58
CA GLU A 190 -3.98 14.87 -3.13
C GLU A 190 -4.65 14.80 -4.51
N LEU A 191 -3.85 14.58 -5.57
CA LEU A 191 -4.34 14.50 -6.93
C LEU A 191 -4.06 13.13 -7.54
N ILE A 192 -5.05 12.55 -8.21
CA ILE A 192 -4.86 11.42 -9.10
C ILE A 192 -4.28 11.95 -10.42
N PHE A 193 -3.08 11.51 -10.79
CA PHE A 193 -2.47 11.90 -12.05
C PHE A 193 -2.48 10.77 -13.09
N MET A 194 -2.78 9.55 -12.66
CA MET A 194 -2.87 8.39 -13.55
C MET A 194 -3.92 7.40 -13.07
N VAL A 195 -4.69 6.86 -13.99
CA VAL A 195 -5.66 5.79 -13.78
C VAL A 195 -5.34 4.66 -14.75
N GLY A 196 -4.94 3.50 -14.23
CA GLY A 196 -4.83 2.27 -15.01
C GLY A 196 -6.13 1.48 -14.94
N CYS A 197 -6.57 0.95 -16.07
CA CYS A 197 -7.78 0.16 -16.20
C CYS A 197 -7.56 -1.01 -17.15
N GLY A 198 -7.47 -2.21 -16.61
CA GLY A 198 -7.34 -3.43 -17.38
C GLY A 198 -8.59 -4.30 -17.30
N TYR A 199 -8.75 -5.15 -18.28
CA TYR A 199 -9.81 -6.16 -18.32
C TYR A 199 -9.41 -7.31 -19.25
N GLU A 200 -10.10 -8.44 -19.12
CA GLU A 200 -9.95 -9.55 -20.05
C GLU A 200 -10.92 -9.37 -21.21
N SER A 201 -10.38 -9.41 -22.44
CA SER A 201 -11.19 -9.33 -23.65
C SER A 201 -12.02 -10.61 -23.83
N PRO A 202 -13.08 -10.60 -24.71
CA PRO A 202 -13.84 -11.80 -25.01
C PRO A 202 -13.02 -12.96 -25.59
N ASP A 203 -11.87 -12.66 -26.16
CA ASP A 203 -10.92 -13.65 -26.72
C ASP A 203 -10.00 -14.25 -25.67
N GLY A 204 -10.07 -13.76 -24.41
CA GLY A 204 -9.27 -14.22 -23.29
C GLY A 204 -7.93 -13.48 -23.10
N ASP A 205 -7.67 -12.48 -23.93
CA ASP A 205 -6.45 -11.69 -23.86
C ASP A 205 -6.58 -10.54 -22.84
N TRP A 206 -5.49 -10.18 -22.20
CA TRP A 206 -5.40 -8.98 -21.38
C TRP A 206 -5.41 -7.72 -22.26
N ASP A 207 -6.31 -6.80 -21.94
CA ASP A 207 -6.41 -5.48 -22.58
C ASP A 207 -6.29 -4.40 -21.50
N PHE A 208 -5.50 -3.36 -21.77
CA PHE A 208 -5.19 -2.33 -20.79
C PHE A 208 -5.25 -0.95 -21.41
N LYS A 209 -5.77 0.00 -20.66
CA LYS A 209 -5.72 1.42 -21.02
C LYS A 209 -5.37 2.25 -19.79
N VAL A 210 -4.45 3.19 -20.01
CA VAL A 210 -4.04 4.18 -19.01
C VAL A 210 -4.57 5.56 -19.38
N PHE A 211 -4.89 6.35 -18.36
CA PHE A 211 -5.35 7.72 -18.45
C PHE A 211 -4.41 8.58 -17.63
N THR A 212 -3.56 9.33 -18.32
CA THR A 212 -2.49 10.13 -17.70
C THR A 212 -2.80 11.61 -17.86
N ALA A 213 -2.59 12.37 -16.79
CA ALA A 213 -2.72 13.83 -16.77
C ALA A 213 -1.61 14.48 -17.60
N ASP A 214 -1.94 15.57 -18.29
CA ASP A 214 -0.96 16.36 -19.05
C ASP A 214 -0.13 17.28 -18.13
N GLU A 215 -0.71 17.66 -16.99
CA GLU A 215 -0.09 18.43 -15.91
C GLU A 215 -0.78 18.10 -14.57
N LEU A 216 -0.15 18.44 -13.44
CA LEU A 216 -0.75 18.24 -12.12
C LEU A 216 -1.73 19.36 -11.80
N SER A 217 -2.98 19.18 -12.19
CA SER A 217 -4.06 20.12 -11.91
C SER A 217 -5.39 19.40 -11.67
N VAL A 218 -6.31 20.05 -10.94
CA VAL A 218 -7.66 19.52 -10.68
C VAL A 218 -8.46 19.33 -11.98
N SER A 219 -8.23 20.18 -12.98
CA SER A 219 -8.87 20.05 -14.29
C SER A 219 -8.44 18.79 -15.02
N GLU A 220 -7.15 18.46 -14.96
CA GLU A 220 -6.59 17.25 -15.56
C GLU A 220 -7.00 15.99 -14.79
N GLU A 221 -6.99 16.03 -13.45
CA GLU A 221 -7.55 14.97 -12.62
C GLU A 221 -9.00 14.67 -13.02
N THR A 222 -9.83 15.70 -13.16
CA THR A 222 -11.22 15.56 -13.57
C THR A 222 -11.33 14.95 -14.97
N ARG A 223 -10.52 15.43 -15.94
CA ARG A 223 -10.51 14.94 -17.32
C ARG A 223 -10.20 13.45 -17.40
N ILE A 224 -9.10 13.00 -16.77
CA ILE A 224 -8.67 11.60 -16.86
C ILE A 224 -9.68 10.66 -16.19
N ILE A 225 -10.32 11.08 -15.10
CA ILE A 225 -11.37 10.30 -14.42
C ILE A 225 -12.61 10.19 -15.32
N GLU A 226 -13.04 11.27 -15.97
CA GLU A 226 -14.21 11.26 -16.87
C GLU A 226 -13.94 10.43 -18.15
N GLU A 227 -12.71 10.50 -18.70
CA GLU A 227 -12.27 9.64 -19.81
C GLU A 227 -12.25 8.15 -19.42
N TRP A 228 -11.81 7.84 -18.21
CA TRP A 228 -11.86 6.47 -17.69
C TRP A 228 -13.31 5.98 -17.53
N PHE A 229 -14.22 6.79 -17.01
CA PHE A 229 -15.65 6.41 -16.95
C PHE A 229 -16.25 6.16 -18.34
N GLN A 230 -15.92 7.02 -19.30
CA GLN A 230 -16.35 6.83 -20.66
C GLN A 230 -15.81 5.52 -21.24
N HIS A 231 -14.54 5.24 -21.07
CA HIS A 231 -13.90 4.00 -21.52
C HIS A 231 -14.57 2.76 -20.93
N MET A 232 -14.81 2.73 -19.62
CA MET A 232 -15.52 1.59 -19.01
C MET A 232 -16.91 1.37 -19.60
N ARG A 233 -17.63 2.44 -19.90
CA ARG A 233 -18.95 2.35 -20.55
C ARG A 233 -18.84 1.80 -21.98
N GLU A 234 -17.91 2.32 -22.78
CA GLU A 234 -17.68 1.87 -24.15
C GLU A 234 -17.30 0.39 -24.20
N VAL A 235 -16.42 -0.06 -23.30
CA VAL A 235 -16.07 -1.49 -23.18
C VAL A 235 -17.27 -2.31 -22.74
N SER A 236 -18.04 -1.86 -21.75
CA SER A 236 -19.24 -2.56 -21.29
C SER A 236 -20.28 -2.69 -22.38
N ASP A 237 -20.56 -1.63 -23.13
CA ASP A 237 -21.51 -1.65 -24.25
C ASP A 237 -21.06 -2.61 -25.36
N ARG A 238 -19.73 -2.67 -25.63
CA ARG A 238 -19.16 -3.55 -26.65
C ARG A 238 -19.18 -5.03 -26.25
N VAL A 239 -18.84 -5.33 -24.97
CA VAL A 239 -18.69 -6.71 -24.51
C VAL A 239 -20.01 -7.33 -24.05
N LEU A 240 -20.84 -6.58 -23.36
CA LEU A 240 -22.08 -7.09 -22.75
C LEU A 240 -23.30 -6.92 -23.65
N ASN A 241 -23.23 -6.11 -24.72
CA ASN A 241 -24.34 -5.77 -25.59
C ASN A 241 -25.60 -5.22 -24.85
N GLU A 242 -25.40 -4.73 -23.63
CA GLU A 242 -26.47 -4.21 -22.77
C GLU A 242 -26.03 -2.90 -22.11
N ARG A 243 -26.92 -1.93 -22.06
CA ARG A 243 -26.74 -0.70 -21.25
C ARG A 243 -27.09 -0.97 -19.79
N SER A 244 -26.44 -1.95 -19.20
CA SER A 244 -26.63 -2.33 -17.81
C SER A 244 -25.69 -1.57 -16.85
N ALA A 245 -25.78 -1.87 -15.55
CA ALA A 245 -24.85 -1.35 -14.55
C ALA A 245 -23.42 -1.74 -14.90
N LEU A 246 -22.44 -0.87 -14.55
CA LEU A 246 -21.03 -1.17 -14.74
C LEU A 246 -20.64 -2.49 -14.07
N PRO A 247 -19.76 -3.29 -14.71
CA PRO A 247 -19.18 -4.50 -14.13
C PRO A 247 -18.38 -4.21 -12.87
N LYS A 248 -18.10 -5.24 -12.07
CA LYS A 248 -17.23 -5.10 -10.89
C LYS A 248 -15.91 -4.48 -11.25
N ILE A 249 -15.46 -3.55 -10.39
CA ILE A 249 -14.17 -2.90 -10.48
C ILE A 249 -13.30 -3.42 -9.33
N PHE A 250 -12.40 -4.33 -9.66
CA PHE A 250 -11.44 -4.89 -8.71
C PHE A 250 -10.35 -3.87 -8.40
N HIS A 251 -10.06 -3.74 -7.13
CA HIS A 251 -8.96 -2.92 -6.62
C HIS A 251 -8.35 -3.55 -5.36
N TRP A 252 -7.20 -3.03 -4.92
CA TRP A 252 -6.50 -3.55 -3.78
C TRP A 252 -6.50 -2.57 -2.61
N SER A 253 -7.32 -2.83 -1.57
CA SER A 253 -7.43 -1.98 -0.39
C SER A 253 -8.49 -0.86 -0.57
N TYR A 254 -8.44 0.12 0.31
CA TYR A 254 -9.40 1.23 0.33
C TYR A 254 -8.83 2.54 -0.27
N ALA A 255 -7.61 2.47 -0.78
CA ALA A 255 -6.89 3.66 -1.24
C ALA A 255 -7.64 4.36 -2.38
N GLU A 256 -8.03 3.61 -3.41
CA GLU A 256 -8.72 4.11 -4.60
C GLU A 256 -10.05 4.79 -4.24
N LEU A 257 -10.78 4.24 -3.27
CA LEU A 257 -12.03 4.86 -2.80
C LEU A 257 -11.79 6.21 -2.10
N ASN A 258 -10.67 6.32 -1.36
CA ASN A 258 -10.32 7.57 -0.70
C ASN A 258 -9.85 8.61 -1.71
N PHE A 259 -9.03 8.21 -2.69
CA PHE A 259 -8.58 9.07 -3.77
C PHE A 259 -9.75 9.61 -4.58
N MET A 260 -10.71 8.76 -4.95
CA MET A 260 -11.95 9.20 -5.63
C MET A 260 -12.76 10.22 -4.81
N LYS A 261 -12.82 10.06 -3.48
CA LYS A 261 -13.49 11.06 -2.62
C LYS A 261 -12.72 12.37 -2.57
N SER A 262 -11.39 12.32 -2.58
CA SER A 262 -10.55 13.52 -2.66
C SER A 262 -10.73 14.21 -3.99
N ALA A 263 -10.70 13.48 -5.10
CA ALA A 263 -10.93 14.03 -6.44
C ALA A 263 -12.33 14.65 -6.60
N GLN A 264 -13.36 14.02 -6.05
CA GLN A 264 -14.71 14.61 -6.06
C GLN A 264 -14.74 15.95 -5.30
N ARG A 265 -14.11 16.02 -4.13
CA ARG A 265 -14.01 17.26 -3.35
C ARG A 265 -13.21 18.34 -4.09
N ASN A 266 -12.04 17.98 -4.67
CA ASN A 266 -11.21 18.89 -5.44
C ASN A 266 -12.00 19.52 -6.60
N ARG A 267 -12.75 18.69 -7.34
CA ARG A 267 -13.63 19.10 -8.43
C ARG A 267 -14.74 20.06 -7.96
N GLU A 268 -15.40 19.78 -6.85
CA GLU A 268 -16.44 20.63 -6.27
C GLU A 268 -15.91 21.96 -5.79
N GLU A 269 -14.75 21.98 -5.14
CA GLU A 269 -14.07 23.20 -4.68
C GLU A 269 -13.64 24.06 -5.87
N ALA A 270 -13.07 23.47 -6.92
CA ALA A 270 -12.66 24.18 -8.13
C ALA A 270 -13.86 24.77 -8.89
N ALA A 271 -15.05 24.17 -8.80
CA ALA A 271 -16.27 24.67 -9.43
C ALA A 271 -16.81 25.94 -8.76
N GLY A 272 -16.37 26.30 -7.55
CA GLY A 272 -16.77 27.55 -6.87
C GLY A 272 -18.28 27.67 -6.61
N GLY A 273 -18.99 26.55 -6.43
CA GLY A 273 -20.43 26.51 -6.20
C GLY A 273 -21.27 26.37 -7.46
N ALA A 274 -20.68 26.17 -8.64
CA ALA A 274 -21.41 25.78 -9.84
C ALA A 274 -21.95 24.34 -9.70
N THR A 275 -23.14 24.09 -10.25
CA THR A 275 -23.71 22.74 -10.29
C THR A 275 -22.93 21.88 -11.30
N LEU A 276 -22.34 20.83 -10.82
CA LEU A 276 -21.62 19.85 -11.64
C LEU A 276 -22.50 18.59 -11.88
N PRO A 277 -22.34 17.90 -13.02
CA PRO A 277 -22.90 16.56 -13.18
C PRO A 277 -22.36 15.63 -12.10
N GLU A 278 -23.20 14.78 -11.51
CA GLU A 278 -22.75 13.76 -10.56
C GLU A 278 -21.93 12.69 -11.28
N TRP A 279 -20.84 12.26 -10.66
CA TRP A 279 -20.12 11.08 -11.12
C TRP A 279 -20.92 9.81 -10.80
N PRO A 280 -20.81 8.76 -11.63
CA PRO A 280 -21.53 7.52 -11.40
C PRO A 280 -21.07 6.84 -10.10
N GLU A 281 -22.01 6.18 -9.42
CA GLU A 281 -21.67 5.24 -8.37
C GLU A 281 -20.97 4.02 -8.99
N LEU A 282 -19.77 3.71 -8.52
CA LEU A 282 -18.92 2.66 -9.06
C LEU A 282 -19.05 1.38 -8.24
N PRO A 283 -19.18 0.20 -8.89
CA PRO A 283 -19.28 -1.09 -8.23
C PRO A 283 -17.91 -1.62 -7.77
N TRP A 284 -17.28 -0.92 -6.85
CA TRP A 284 -15.99 -1.24 -6.29
C TRP A 284 -15.93 -2.59 -5.58
N PHE A 285 -14.92 -3.37 -5.88
CA PHE A 285 -14.70 -4.67 -5.27
C PHE A 285 -13.26 -4.80 -4.71
N ASP A 286 -13.11 -4.54 -3.41
CA ASP A 286 -11.84 -4.63 -2.68
C ASP A 286 -11.43 -6.10 -2.48
N PHE A 287 -10.50 -6.59 -3.30
CA PHE A 287 -10.07 -7.98 -3.25
C PHE A 287 -9.19 -8.28 -2.02
N LEU A 288 -8.52 -7.31 -1.44
CA LEU A 288 -7.81 -7.48 -0.17
C LEU A 288 -8.77 -7.92 0.95
N LYS A 289 -10.04 -7.51 0.91
CA LYS A 289 -11.04 -7.97 1.89
C LYS A 289 -11.35 -9.45 1.75
N VAL A 290 -11.31 -10.00 0.53
CA VAL A 290 -11.44 -11.44 0.29
C VAL A 290 -10.25 -12.16 0.92
N MET A 291 -9.03 -11.74 0.58
CA MET A 291 -7.78 -12.32 1.08
C MET A 291 -7.68 -12.33 2.61
N ARG A 292 -8.33 -11.38 3.29
CA ARG A 292 -8.29 -11.25 4.76
C ARG A 292 -9.49 -11.84 5.49
N ALA A 293 -10.63 -12.01 4.83
CA ALA A 293 -11.85 -12.51 5.46
C ALA A 293 -11.68 -14.00 5.85
N GLU A 294 -11.13 -14.78 4.96
CA GLU A 294 -10.59 -16.10 5.20
C GLU A 294 -9.11 -16.03 4.79
N PRO A 295 -8.16 -15.97 5.77
CA PRO A 295 -6.78 -15.61 5.43
C PRO A 295 -6.19 -16.48 4.34
N VAL A 296 -6.07 -15.93 3.12
CA VAL A 296 -5.37 -16.55 1.99
C VAL A 296 -3.93 -16.07 2.04
N VAL A 297 -3.01 -16.99 2.28
CA VAL A 297 -1.59 -16.70 2.50
C VAL A 297 -0.72 -17.41 1.46
N VAL A 298 0.34 -16.74 1.03
CA VAL A 298 1.25 -17.22 -0.01
C VAL A 298 2.64 -17.44 0.57
N LYS A 299 3.27 -18.57 0.24
CA LYS A 299 4.63 -18.89 0.67
C LYS A 299 5.64 -17.85 0.17
N GLY A 300 6.43 -17.30 1.08
CA GLY A 300 7.34 -16.17 0.83
C GLY A 300 6.74 -14.82 1.18
N ALA A 301 5.41 -14.67 1.20
CA ALA A 301 4.74 -13.45 1.60
C ALA A 301 4.45 -13.45 3.11
N PHE A 302 4.88 -12.39 3.79
CA PHE A 302 4.69 -12.20 5.24
C PHE A 302 3.61 -11.18 5.57
N GLY A 303 2.74 -10.88 4.61
CA GLY A 303 1.63 -9.93 4.72
C GLY A 303 0.76 -9.92 3.48
N PHE A 304 -0.13 -8.95 3.39
CA PHE A 304 -1.18 -8.88 2.36
C PHE A 304 -0.97 -7.73 1.36
N GLY A 305 0.24 -7.19 1.21
CA GLY A 305 0.51 -6.23 0.13
C GLY A 305 0.49 -6.94 -1.23
N LEU A 306 -0.14 -6.33 -2.25
CA LEU A 306 -0.25 -6.90 -3.59
C LEU A 306 1.12 -7.33 -4.13
N LYS A 307 2.12 -6.44 -4.08
CA LYS A 307 3.49 -6.73 -4.52
C LYS A 307 4.10 -7.93 -3.81
N ALA A 308 3.92 -8.05 -2.48
CA ALA A 308 4.50 -9.15 -1.73
C ALA A 308 3.86 -10.49 -2.12
N ILE A 309 2.56 -10.51 -2.35
CA ILE A 309 1.81 -11.70 -2.78
C ILE A 309 2.19 -12.06 -4.22
N ALA A 310 2.05 -11.13 -5.16
CA ALA A 310 2.27 -11.39 -6.58
C ALA A 310 3.72 -11.78 -6.89
N LYS A 311 4.73 -11.09 -6.32
CA LYS A 311 6.15 -11.49 -6.49
C LYS A 311 6.41 -12.93 -6.04
N ASN A 312 5.75 -13.39 -4.99
CA ASN A 312 5.92 -14.76 -4.53
C ASN A 312 5.12 -15.77 -5.37
N LEU A 313 3.93 -15.43 -5.84
CA LEU A 313 3.20 -16.27 -6.81
C LEU A 313 4.01 -16.44 -8.10
N TYR A 314 4.55 -15.34 -8.64
CA TYR A 314 5.44 -15.36 -9.81
C TYR A 314 6.68 -16.24 -9.57
N LYS A 315 7.34 -16.07 -8.43
CA LYS A 315 8.52 -16.88 -8.03
C LYS A 315 8.22 -18.37 -7.99
N HIS A 316 7.00 -18.73 -7.66
CA HIS A 316 6.53 -20.13 -7.61
C HIS A 316 5.95 -20.60 -8.96
N GLY A 317 5.93 -19.78 -10.00
CA GLY A 317 5.40 -20.11 -11.31
C GLY A 317 3.88 -20.25 -11.35
N LEU A 318 3.17 -19.54 -10.48
CA LEU A 318 1.72 -19.59 -10.34
C LEU A 318 1.01 -18.46 -11.08
N ILE A 319 1.73 -17.40 -11.41
CA ILE A 319 1.32 -16.31 -12.31
C ILE A 319 2.50 -15.95 -13.23
N ASP A 320 2.22 -15.26 -14.33
CA ASP A 320 3.21 -14.99 -15.37
C ASP A 320 3.78 -13.58 -15.33
N THR A 321 3.12 -12.65 -14.62
CA THR A 321 3.51 -11.24 -14.56
C THR A 321 4.17 -10.89 -13.22
N SER A 322 5.23 -10.09 -13.29
CA SER A 322 5.89 -9.49 -12.14
C SER A 322 6.53 -8.16 -12.55
N TRP A 323 6.78 -7.29 -11.57
CA TRP A 323 7.55 -6.07 -11.81
C TRP A 323 8.99 -6.41 -12.16
N GLU A 324 9.52 -5.76 -13.18
CA GLU A 324 10.96 -5.76 -13.45
C GLU A 324 11.70 -5.03 -12.32
N ASP A 325 13.00 -5.27 -12.19
CA ASP A 325 13.87 -4.54 -11.27
C ASP A 325 14.09 -3.11 -11.80
N GLY A 326 13.12 -2.24 -11.56
CA GLY A 326 13.13 -0.84 -11.98
C GLY A 326 13.10 0.13 -10.79
N PRO A 327 13.47 1.40 -11.00
CA PRO A 327 13.51 2.42 -9.95
C PRO A 327 12.12 2.88 -9.49
N VAL A 328 11.05 2.46 -10.15
CA VAL A 328 9.70 2.95 -9.88
C VAL A 328 9.04 2.11 -8.80
N ASP A 329 8.79 2.74 -7.67
CA ASP A 329 7.82 2.32 -6.66
C ASP A 329 6.82 3.46 -6.47
N GLY A 330 5.81 3.30 -5.62
CA GLY A 330 4.79 4.34 -5.43
C GLY A 330 5.37 5.70 -5.03
N LEU A 331 6.48 5.76 -4.28
CA LEU A 331 7.18 7.01 -3.98
C LEU A 331 7.92 7.53 -5.20
N GLY A 332 8.56 6.65 -5.95
CA GLY A 332 9.24 6.99 -7.21
C GLY A 332 8.26 7.53 -8.24
N ALA A 333 7.07 6.95 -8.38
CA ALA A 333 6.00 7.44 -9.24
C ALA A 333 5.56 8.87 -8.85
N MET A 334 5.34 9.14 -7.57
CA MET A 334 4.98 10.47 -7.08
C MET A 334 6.08 11.51 -7.37
N VAL A 335 7.33 11.19 -7.06
CA VAL A 335 8.48 12.09 -7.31
C VAL A 335 8.68 12.32 -8.82
N GLY A 336 8.50 11.26 -9.62
CA GLY A 336 8.56 11.34 -11.07
C GLY A 336 7.48 12.22 -11.66
N ALA A 337 6.24 12.12 -11.18
CA ALA A 337 5.15 13.00 -11.61
C ALA A 337 5.45 14.47 -11.30
N TRP A 338 5.96 14.79 -10.11
CA TRP A 338 6.40 16.15 -9.78
C TRP A 338 7.53 16.65 -10.69
N TYR A 339 8.51 15.79 -10.98
CA TYR A 339 9.58 16.11 -11.90
C TYR A 339 9.05 16.39 -13.31
N CYS A 340 8.20 15.52 -13.85
CA CYS A 340 7.58 15.70 -15.16
C CYS A 340 6.73 16.99 -15.22
N ASN A 341 5.90 17.23 -14.21
CA ASN A 341 5.09 18.44 -14.13
C ASN A 341 5.93 19.72 -14.14
N ARG A 342 7.09 19.73 -13.50
CA ARG A 342 8.02 20.85 -13.55
C ARG A 342 8.55 21.06 -14.98
N GLN A 343 8.84 19.97 -15.70
CA GLN A 343 9.30 20.05 -17.09
C GLN A 343 8.20 20.57 -18.04
N VAL A 344 6.91 20.28 -17.77
CA VAL A 344 5.78 20.88 -18.52
C VAL A 344 5.87 22.41 -18.54
N ALA A 345 6.10 23.00 -17.37
CA ALA A 345 6.21 24.45 -17.23
C ALA A 345 7.44 25.05 -17.99
N GLU A 346 8.51 24.28 -18.11
CA GLU A 346 9.76 24.72 -18.76
C GLU A 346 9.75 24.50 -20.27
N THR A 347 9.15 23.40 -20.74
CA THR A 347 9.24 22.96 -22.15
C THR A 347 7.95 23.08 -22.93
N GLY A 348 6.79 23.14 -22.26
CA GLY A 348 5.47 23.05 -22.88
C GLY A 348 5.10 21.65 -23.39
N GLN A 349 5.91 20.63 -23.11
CA GLN A 349 5.62 19.23 -23.45
C GLN A 349 4.66 18.65 -22.41
N SER A 350 3.65 17.90 -22.85
CA SER A 350 2.75 17.18 -21.93
C SER A 350 3.50 16.20 -21.05
N MET A 351 3.07 16.06 -19.81
CA MET A 351 3.63 15.13 -18.84
C MET A 351 3.55 13.67 -19.36
N ARG A 352 2.45 13.27 -20.01
CA ARG A 352 2.25 11.93 -20.57
C ARG A 352 3.25 11.55 -21.66
N ASP A 353 3.83 12.53 -22.37
CA ASP A 353 4.77 12.28 -23.48
C ASP A 353 6.22 12.12 -23.00
N MET A 354 6.47 12.16 -21.70
CA MET A 354 7.80 12.04 -21.12
C MET A 354 8.15 10.58 -20.83
N ASP A 355 9.38 10.18 -21.16
CA ASP A 355 9.87 8.80 -20.99
C ASP A 355 9.64 8.27 -19.58
N TYR A 356 9.88 9.10 -18.57
CA TYR A 356 9.68 8.70 -17.17
C TYR A 356 8.20 8.41 -16.84
N MET A 357 7.27 9.13 -17.48
CA MET A 357 5.84 8.85 -17.31
C MET A 357 5.44 7.53 -17.94
N GLN A 358 6.05 7.17 -19.09
CA GLN A 358 5.82 5.87 -19.72
C GLN A 358 6.33 4.70 -18.85
N GLU A 359 7.41 4.90 -18.10
CA GLU A 359 7.87 3.92 -17.11
C GLU A 359 6.85 3.75 -15.97
N ILE A 360 6.22 4.84 -15.51
CA ILE A 360 5.15 4.79 -14.50
C ILE A 360 3.91 4.11 -15.06
N GLU A 361 3.55 4.37 -16.33
CA GLU A 361 2.43 3.69 -17.02
C GLU A 361 2.63 2.18 -17.08
N ALA A 362 3.82 1.75 -17.50
CA ALA A 362 4.17 0.33 -17.54
C ALA A 362 4.13 -0.33 -16.15
N TYR A 363 4.56 0.41 -15.13
CA TYR A 363 4.49 -0.04 -13.74
C TYR A 363 3.04 -0.21 -13.27
N ASN A 364 2.17 0.77 -13.54
CA ASN A 364 0.75 0.75 -13.19
C ASN A 364 -0.01 -0.37 -13.92
N GLU A 365 0.35 -0.67 -15.19
CA GLU A 365 -0.20 -1.82 -15.90
C GLU A 365 0.09 -3.13 -15.17
N VAL A 366 1.32 -3.29 -14.66
CA VAL A 366 1.70 -4.49 -13.90
C VAL A 366 0.87 -4.62 -12.63
N ASP A 367 0.60 -3.52 -11.89
CA ASP A 367 -0.24 -3.54 -10.69
C ASP A 367 -1.67 -4.03 -11.01
N CYS A 368 -2.26 -3.57 -12.12
CA CYS A 368 -3.56 -4.04 -12.59
C CYS A 368 -3.53 -5.53 -13.01
N LYS A 369 -2.52 -5.91 -13.81
CA LYS A 369 -2.43 -7.25 -14.42
C LYS A 369 -2.15 -8.35 -13.41
N VAL A 370 -1.26 -8.12 -12.44
CA VAL A 370 -1.00 -9.11 -11.38
C VAL A 370 -2.23 -9.35 -10.50
N MET A 371 -3.08 -8.34 -10.32
CA MET A 371 -4.35 -8.52 -9.61
C MET A 371 -5.32 -9.39 -10.41
N TRP A 372 -5.42 -9.20 -11.73
CA TRP A 372 -6.20 -10.05 -12.62
C TRP A 372 -5.69 -11.51 -12.59
N GLU A 373 -4.39 -11.72 -12.75
CA GLU A 373 -3.79 -13.06 -12.70
C GLU A 373 -3.99 -13.74 -11.34
N LEU A 374 -3.81 -13.01 -10.24
CA LEU A 374 -4.05 -13.51 -8.88
C LEU A 374 -5.51 -13.98 -8.70
N VAL A 375 -6.47 -13.16 -9.12
CA VAL A 375 -7.90 -13.49 -9.00
C VAL A 375 -8.23 -14.75 -9.81
N ASN A 376 -7.75 -14.84 -11.05
CA ASN A 376 -7.98 -15.99 -11.92
C ASN A 376 -7.28 -17.24 -11.37
N TYR A 377 -6.02 -17.15 -10.93
CA TYR A 377 -5.31 -18.25 -10.30
C TYR A 377 -6.06 -18.83 -9.10
N LEU A 378 -6.58 -17.98 -8.22
CA LEU A 378 -7.34 -18.44 -7.05
C LEU A 378 -8.68 -19.07 -7.45
N ARG A 379 -9.35 -18.55 -8.47
CA ARG A 379 -10.57 -19.16 -9.02
C ARG A 379 -10.34 -20.56 -9.57
N GLU A 380 -9.28 -20.76 -10.29
CA GLU A 380 -8.97 -22.03 -10.95
C GLU A 380 -8.45 -23.10 -9.99
N ASN A 381 -7.74 -22.69 -8.94
CA ASN A 381 -6.99 -23.63 -8.11
C ASN A 381 -7.47 -23.72 -6.66
N HIS A 382 -8.29 -22.77 -6.19
CA HIS A 382 -8.65 -22.66 -4.77
C HIS A 382 -10.16 -22.44 -4.52
N THR A 383 -11.04 -22.69 -5.51
CA THR A 383 -12.50 -22.58 -5.33
C THR A 383 -13.24 -23.85 -5.62
#